data_c31f13b88b54d44777c12b1371373090
#
_entry.id   c31f13b88b54d44777c12b1371373090
#
_cell.length_a   1.000
_cell.length_b   1.000
_cell.length_c   1.000
_cell.angle_alpha   90.00
_cell.angle_beta   90.00
_cell.angle_gamma   90.00
#
_symmetry.space_group_name_H-M   'P 1'
#
loop_
_entity.id
_entity.type
_entity.pdbx_description
1 polymer ?
#
loop_
_entity_poly.entity_id
_entity_poly.type
_entity_poly.pdbx_seq_one_letter_code
_entity_poly.pdbx_strand_id
1 'polypeptide(L)'
;MKTIEMSNYSVGESCYNEIPGVCEKYNVKKVVLIGGKRALAAAEPRIREAIKETDIIITDSIVYGIECTMTNVHKLTSNPNVQEADVIFAIGGGKAIDTCKTASIEMNDKMVFSFPTICSNCSAATAIAVVYDDNGALDHYSYPHCPAHIFINPDVIAKAPSEYFWAGIGDALSKQCEVEFATQGKTLDHTATMGLALAKTCTAPLLEYGKQGMEDCKNDRNSAAIEAIALDIVVST
;
A
#
# COMPACT_ATOMS: atom_id res chain seq x y z
N MET A 1 -20.87 -5.51 17.87
CA MET A 1 -20.04 -6.46 17.10
C MET A 1 -18.83 -5.67 16.60
N LYS A 2 -17.62 -6.21 16.73
CA LYS A 2 -16.39 -5.54 16.29
C LYS A 2 -15.76 -6.43 15.21
N THR A 3 -15.62 -5.91 14.00
CA THR A 3 -14.95 -6.59 12.89
C THR A 3 -13.53 -6.03 12.78
N ILE A 4 -12.55 -6.89 12.59
CA ILE A 4 -11.16 -6.54 12.38
C ILE A 4 -10.75 -7.16 11.06
N GLU A 5 -10.26 -6.32 10.18
CA GLU A 5 -9.76 -6.72 8.87
C GLU A 5 -8.24 -6.62 8.86
N MET A 6 -7.60 -7.55 8.18
CA MET A 6 -6.17 -7.56 7.94
C MET A 6 -5.94 -7.87 6.46
N SER A 7 -5.05 -7.12 5.82
CA SER A 7 -4.66 -7.38 4.44
C SER A 7 -3.90 -8.70 4.32
N ASN A 8 -4.17 -9.44 3.25
CA ASN A 8 -3.25 -10.50 2.81
C ASN A 8 -2.10 -9.86 2.03
N TYR A 9 -0.95 -10.51 1.96
CA TYR A 9 0.15 -10.00 1.15
C TYR A 9 0.97 -11.09 0.48
N SER A 10 1.60 -10.73 -0.63
CA SER A 10 2.66 -11.47 -1.31
C SER A 10 3.90 -10.59 -1.36
N VAL A 11 5.06 -11.13 -1.00
CA VAL A 11 6.32 -10.40 -0.96
C VAL A 11 7.39 -11.13 -1.78
N GLY A 12 8.30 -10.37 -2.37
CA GLY A 12 9.43 -10.87 -3.15
C GLY A 12 9.46 -10.30 -4.57
N GLU A 13 10.58 -10.47 -5.25
CA GLU A 13 10.79 -9.94 -6.61
C GLU A 13 9.75 -10.45 -7.63
N SER A 14 9.31 -11.69 -7.46
CA SER A 14 8.34 -12.36 -8.33
C SER A 14 6.89 -12.28 -7.80
N CYS A 15 6.60 -11.50 -6.77
CA CYS A 15 5.28 -11.47 -6.12
C CYS A 15 4.13 -11.13 -7.07
N TYR A 16 4.39 -10.40 -8.17
CA TYR A 16 3.36 -10.10 -9.16
C TYR A 16 2.90 -11.34 -9.95
N ASN A 17 3.68 -12.42 -9.96
CA ASN A 17 3.25 -13.68 -10.57
C ASN A 17 2.09 -14.34 -9.80
N GLU A 18 1.84 -13.91 -8.56
CA GLU A 18 0.70 -14.35 -7.76
C GLU A 18 -0.63 -13.64 -8.13
N ILE A 19 -0.57 -12.58 -8.97
CA ILE A 19 -1.77 -11.80 -9.36
C ILE A 19 -2.88 -12.71 -9.91
N PRO A 20 -2.62 -13.65 -10.85
CA PRO A 20 -3.66 -14.53 -11.38
C PRO A 20 -4.36 -15.35 -10.30
N GLY A 21 -3.60 -16.00 -9.42
CA GLY A 21 -4.14 -16.80 -8.32
C GLY A 21 -4.94 -15.99 -7.30
N VAL A 22 -4.47 -14.76 -7.02
CA VAL A 22 -5.20 -13.84 -6.13
C VAL A 22 -6.49 -13.36 -6.80
N CYS A 23 -6.45 -13.00 -8.08
CA CYS A 23 -7.66 -12.63 -8.83
C CYS A 23 -8.67 -13.79 -8.89
N GLU A 24 -8.22 -15.01 -9.12
CA GLU A 24 -9.07 -16.21 -9.09
C GLU A 24 -9.74 -16.39 -7.72
N LYS A 25 -8.97 -16.28 -6.62
CA LYS A 25 -9.47 -16.37 -5.24
C LYS A 25 -10.63 -15.40 -4.96
N TYR A 26 -10.58 -14.20 -5.53
CA TYR A 26 -11.59 -13.16 -5.34
C TYR A 26 -12.58 -13.07 -6.50
N ASN A 27 -12.54 -13.99 -7.48
CA ASN A 27 -13.38 -13.98 -8.68
C ASN A 27 -13.29 -12.68 -9.48
N VAL A 28 -12.09 -12.10 -9.59
CA VAL A 28 -11.78 -10.87 -10.32
C VAL A 28 -11.42 -11.19 -11.75
N LYS A 29 -12.05 -10.49 -12.70
CA LYS A 29 -11.78 -10.59 -14.14
C LYS A 29 -11.40 -9.25 -14.78
N LYS A 30 -11.90 -8.14 -14.23
CA LYS A 30 -11.64 -6.81 -14.74
C LYS A 30 -10.91 -5.99 -13.68
N VAL A 31 -9.77 -5.43 -14.05
CA VAL A 31 -8.94 -4.62 -13.15
C VAL A 31 -8.69 -3.26 -13.76
N VAL A 32 -8.64 -2.22 -12.94
CA VAL A 32 -8.20 -0.90 -13.36
C VAL A 32 -6.89 -0.57 -12.64
N LEU A 33 -5.89 -0.10 -13.39
CA LEU A 33 -4.61 0.32 -12.82
C LEU A 33 -4.70 1.82 -12.50
N ILE A 34 -4.49 2.19 -11.23
CA ILE A 34 -4.54 3.59 -10.81
C ILE A 34 -3.28 3.91 -10.02
N GLY A 35 -2.54 4.94 -10.45
CA GLY A 35 -1.30 5.29 -9.78
C GLY A 35 -0.74 6.63 -10.19
N GLY A 36 0.41 7.00 -9.64
CA GLY A 36 1.21 8.12 -10.12
C GLY A 36 1.95 7.74 -11.41
N LYS A 37 2.28 8.70 -12.25
CA LYS A 37 2.94 8.46 -13.54
C LYS A 37 4.21 7.61 -13.43
N ARG A 38 5.08 7.90 -12.44
CA ARG A 38 6.32 7.13 -12.21
C ARG A 38 6.04 5.74 -11.65
N ALA A 39 5.06 5.62 -10.77
CA ALA A 39 4.66 4.37 -10.15
C ALA A 39 4.09 3.40 -11.20
N LEU A 40 3.19 3.87 -12.06
CA LEU A 40 2.68 3.09 -13.19
C LEU A 40 3.81 2.65 -14.11
N ALA A 41 4.72 3.55 -14.50
CA ALA A 41 5.86 3.20 -15.34
C ALA A 41 6.76 2.09 -14.73
N ALA A 42 6.88 2.04 -13.40
CA ALA A 42 7.69 1.03 -12.71
C ALA A 42 6.98 -0.33 -12.56
N ALA A 43 5.68 -0.34 -12.29
CA ALA A 43 4.95 -1.56 -11.92
C ALA A 43 4.10 -2.14 -13.07
N GLU A 44 3.45 -1.31 -13.88
CA GLU A 44 2.50 -1.74 -14.92
C GLU A 44 3.08 -2.74 -15.92
N PRO A 45 4.32 -2.58 -16.46
CA PRO A 45 4.88 -3.57 -17.39
C PRO A 45 4.98 -4.96 -16.78
N ARG A 46 5.33 -5.05 -15.48
CA ARG A 46 5.43 -6.32 -14.76
C ARG A 46 4.05 -6.92 -14.45
N ILE A 47 3.07 -6.08 -14.13
CA ILE A 47 1.68 -6.51 -13.91
C ILE A 47 1.13 -7.07 -15.23
N ARG A 48 1.30 -6.38 -16.35
CA ARG A 48 0.87 -6.86 -17.68
C ARG A 48 1.53 -8.18 -18.07
N GLU A 49 2.82 -8.33 -17.80
CA GLU A 49 3.53 -9.59 -18.05
C GLU A 49 2.96 -10.73 -17.20
N ALA A 50 2.66 -10.48 -15.93
CA ALA A 50 2.12 -11.50 -15.02
C ALA A 50 0.72 -12.01 -15.42
N ILE A 51 -0.08 -11.19 -16.08
CA ILE A 51 -1.45 -11.54 -16.48
C ILE A 51 -1.62 -11.84 -17.97
N LYS A 52 -0.55 -11.78 -18.78
CA LYS A 52 -0.63 -11.87 -20.25
C LYS A 52 -1.27 -13.16 -20.79
N GLU A 53 -1.14 -14.26 -20.02
CA GLU A 53 -1.67 -15.58 -20.41
C GLU A 53 -2.97 -15.92 -19.63
N THR A 54 -3.67 -14.90 -19.13
CA THR A 54 -4.90 -15.04 -18.36
C THR A 54 -6.06 -14.30 -19.03
N ASP A 55 -7.28 -14.57 -18.58
CA ASP A 55 -8.49 -13.85 -19.01
C ASP A 55 -8.72 -12.53 -18.26
N ILE A 56 -7.74 -12.06 -17.49
CA ILE A 56 -7.84 -10.80 -16.74
C ILE A 56 -7.73 -9.62 -17.71
N ILE A 57 -8.72 -8.75 -17.69
CA ILE A 57 -8.82 -7.57 -18.57
C ILE A 57 -8.45 -6.33 -17.77
N ILE A 58 -7.48 -5.56 -18.25
CA ILE A 58 -7.21 -4.21 -17.76
C ILE A 58 -8.16 -3.26 -18.46
N THR A 59 -9.10 -2.67 -17.71
CA THR A 59 -10.09 -1.72 -18.24
C THR A 59 -9.47 -0.37 -18.59
N ASP A 60 -8.49 0.08 -17.80
CA ASP A 60 -7.73 1.32 -18.05
C ASP A 60 -6.46 1.38 -17.20
N SER A 61 -5.58 2.35 -17.50
CA SER A 61 -4.41 2.73 -16.70
C SER A 61 -4.43 4.25 -16.49
N ILE A 62 -4.74 4.68 -15.26
CA ILE A 62 -5.15 6.06 -14.95
C ILE A 62 -4.15 6.72 -13.98
N VAL A 63 -3.71 7.92 -14.33
CA VAL A 63 -2.98 8.79 -13.40
C VAL A 63 -3.98 9.50 -12.49
N TYR A 64 -3.95 9.17 -11.18
CA TYR A 64 -4.94 9.64 -10.19
C TYR A 64 -4.88 11.15 -9.90
N GLY A 65 -3.77 11.78 -10.20
CA GLY A 65 -3.46 13.16 -9.82
C GLY A 65 -2.13 13.25 -9.07
N ILE A 66 -2.04 14.14 -8.08
CA ILE A 66 -0.81 14.38 -7.31
C ILE A 66 -1.06 14.15 -5.81
N GLU A 67 -2.27 14.42 -5.32
CA GLU A 67 -2.64 14.36 -3.91
C GLU A 67 -3.95 13.61 -3.70
N CYS A 68 -4.15 13.05 -2.51
CA CYS A 68 -5.42 12.46 -2.11
C CYS A 68 -6.39 13.59 -1.74
N THR A 69 -7.15 14.07 -2.73
CA THR A 69 -8.20 15.08 -2.55
C THR A 69 -9.54 14.54 -3.04
N MET A 70 -10.65 15.06 -2.50
CA MET A 70 -11.97 14.67 -2.99
C MET A 70 -12.17 15.00 -4.46
N THR A 71 -11.52 16.06 -4.98
CA THR A 71 -11.49 16.37 -6.41
C THR A 71 -10.92 15.21 -7.24
N ASN A 72 -9.81 14.60 -6.80
CA ASN A 72 -9.21 13.46 -7.49
C ASN A 72 -10.03 12.18 -7.28
N VAL A 73 -10.59 11.98 -6.09
CA VAL A 73 -11.51 10.86 -5.81
C VAL A 73 -12.70 10.90 -6.76
N HIS A 74 -13.40 12.04 -6.88
CA HIS A 74 -14.56 12.19 -7.77
C HIS A 74 -14.22 11.99 -9.25
N LYS A 75 -13.01 12.36 -9.70
CA LYS A 75 -12.54 12.04 -11.06
C LYS A 75 -12.44 10.53 -11.30
N LEU A 76 -11.97 9.78 -10.31
CA LEU A 76 -11.87 8.33 -10.41
C LEU A 76 -13.26 7.68 -10.37
N THR A 77 -14.11 8.05 -9.42
CA THR A 77 -15.43 7.44 -9.25
C THR A 77 -16.38 7.75 -10.40
N SER A 78 -16.17 8.86 -11.11
CA SER A 78 -16.94 9.24 -12.31
C SER A 78 -16.43 8.56 -13.59
N ASN A 79 -15.29 7.87 -13.57
CA ASN A 79 -14.71 7.26 -14.76
C ASN A 79 -15.38 5.89 -15.04
N PRO A 80 -15.99 5.69 -16.23
CA PRO A 80 -16.68 4.43 -16.57
C PRO A 80 -15.77 3.19 -16.48
N ASN A 81 -14.49 3.30 -16.83
CA ASN A 81 -13.54 2.18 -16.77
C ASN A 81 -13.21 1.79 -15.32
N VAL A 82 -13.24 2.75 -14.39
CA VAL A 82 -13.10 2.49 -12.95
C VAL A 82 -14.37 1.84 -12.39
N GLN A 83 -15.54 2.31 -12.83
CA GLN A 83 -16.82 1.73 -12.42
C GLN A 83 -16.99 0.29 -12.91
N GLU A 84 -16.55 -0.01 -14.14
CA GLU A 84 -16.67 -1.34 -14.77
C GLU A 84 -15.73 -2.38 -14.14
N ALA A 85 -14.57 -1.96 -13.59
CA ALA A 85 -13.59 -2.86 -13.01
C ALA A 85 -14.14 -3.56 -11.75
N ASP A 86 -13.78 -4.82 -11.55
CA ASP A 86 -14.10 -5.59 -10.33
C ASP A 86 -13.23 -5.13 -9.15
N VAL A 87 -11.99 -4.71 -9.42
CA VAL A 87 -10.99 -4.33 -8.42
C VAL A 87 -10.13 -3.17 -8.90
N ILE A 88 -9.74 -2.32 -7.97
CA ILE A 88 -8.74 -1.27 -8.20
C ILE A 88 -7.35 -1.80 -7.84
N PHE A 89 -6.41 -1.75 -8.76
CA PHE A 89 -4.99 -1.92 -8.48
C PHE A 89 -4.41 -0.55 -8.15
N ALA A 90 -4.25 -0.28 -6.85
CA ALA A 90 -3.70 0.97 -6.32
C ALA A 90 -2.17 0.93 -6.36
N ILE A 91 -1.55 1.63 -7.32
CA ILE A 91 -0.13 1.52 -7.65
C ILE A 91 0.59 2.82 -7.23
N GLY A 92 1.44 2.74 -6.21
CA GLY A 92 2.20 3.92 -5.80
C GLY A 92 2.58 3.98 -4.33
N GLY A 93 2.74 5.19 -3.83
CA GLY A 93 2.90 5.49 -2.40
C GLY A 93 1.57 5.84 -1.75
N GLY A 94 1.64 6.29 -0.48
CA GLY A 94 0.46 6.58 0.34
C GLY A 94 -0.60 7.43 -0.35
N LYS A 95 -0.23 8.54 -1.00
CA LYS A 95 -1.17 9.43 -1.69
C LYS A 95 -2.02 8.73 -2.76
N ALA A 96 -1.40 7.89 -3.60
CA ALA A 96 -2.11 7.14 -4.63
C ALA A 96 -3.02 6.07 -4.01
N ILE A 97 -2.50 5.33 -3.03
CA ILE A 97 -3.22 4.26 -2.36
C ILE A 97 -4.40 4.84 -1.56
N ASP A 98 -4.20 5.93 -0.83
CA ASP A 98 -5.26 6.60 -0.08
C ASP A 98 -6.36 7.16 -0.98
N THR A 99 -6.00 7.71 -2.16
CA THR A 99 -7.00 8.13 -3.16
C THR A 99 -7.85 6.95 -3.64
N CYS A 100 -7.22 5.80 -3.93
CA CYS A 100 -7.93 4.59 -4.36
C CYS A 100 -8.81 4.02 -3.24
N LYS A 101 -8.32 3.98 -2.00
CA LYS A 101 -9.08 3.53 -0.83
C LYS A 101 -10.28 4.45 -0.56
N THR A 102 -10.11 5.76 -0.67
CA THR A 102 -11.21 6.71 -0.49
C THR A 102 -12.24 6.59 -1.63
N ALA A 103 -11.78 6.43 -2.88
CA ALA A 103 -12.66 6.17 -4.01
C ALA A 103 -13.45 4.86 -3.87
N SER A 104 -12.86 3.84 -3.26
CA SER A 104 -13.52 2.55 -2.97
C SER A 104 -14.80 2.75 -2.16
N ILE A 105 -14.78 3.59 -1.11
CA ILE A 105 -15.94 3.87 -0.26
C ILE A 105 -17.11 4.41 -1.11
N GLU A 106 -16.85 5.38 -2.00
CA GLU A 106 -17.88 5.97 -2.85
C GLU A 106 -18.43 5.01 -3.90
N MET A 107 -17.75 3.88 -4.13
CA MET A 107 -18.14 2.84 -5.08
C MET A 107 -18.60 1.55 -4.38
N ASN A 108 -19.32 1.66 -3.26
CA ASN A 108 -19.86 0.56 -2.47
C ASN A 108 -18.77 -0.41 -2.01
N ASP A 109 -17.70 0.11 -1.45
CA ASP A 109 -16.54 -0.65 -0.95
C ASP A 109 -15.90 -1.53 -2.03
N LYS A 110 -15.74 -0.96 -3.24
CA LYS A 110 -15.06 -1.63 -4.35
C LYS A 110 -13.69 -2.12 -3.90
N MET A 111 -13.41 -3.39 -4.13
CA MET A 111 -12.18 -4.04 -3.70
C MET A 111 -10.93 -3.29 -4.19
N VAL A 112 -9.91 -3.22 -3.33
CA VAL A 112 -8.61 -2.65 -3.64
C VAL A 112 -7.52 -3.69 -3.43
N PHE A 113 -6.62 -3.85 -4.39
CA PHE A 113 -5.31 -4.47 -4.20
C PHE A 113 -4.26 -3.38 -4.26
N SER A 114 -3.30 -3.37 -3.34
CA SER A 114 -2.26 -2.36 -3.28
C SER A 114 -0.91 -2.87 -3.79
N PHE A 115 -0.24 -2.01 -4.55
CA PHE A 115 1.06 -2.24 -5.16
C PHE A 115 2.00 -1.10 -4.75
N PRO A 116 2.57 -1.15 -3.53
CA PRO A 116 3.49 -0.10 -3.08
C PRO A 116 4.73 -0.08 -3.96
N THR A 117 5.02 1.08 -4.57
CA THR A 117 6.22 1.31 -5.38
C THR A 117 7.26 2.14 -4.68
N ILE A 118 6.93 2.69 -3.54
CA ILE A 118 7.80 3.30 -2.55
C ILE A 118 7.42 2.74 -1.18
N CYS A 119 8.34 2.83 -0.23
CA CYS A 119 8.13 2.30 1.11
C CYS A 119 8.36 3.41 2.13
N SER A 120 7.40 4.36 2.22
CA SER A 120 7.51 5.53 3.10
C SER A 120 6.58 5.47 4.31
N ASN A 121 5.61 4.56 4.33
CA ASN A 121 4.64 4.35 5.41
C ASN A 121 3.81 3.07 5.18
N CYS A 122 2.89 2.78 6.09
CA CYS A 122 2.01 1.60 6.09
C CYS A 122 0.69 1.77 5.32
N SER A 123 0.47 2.84 4.57
CA SER A 123 -0.81 3.11 3.90
C SER A 123 -1.32 1.94 3.03
N ALA A 124 -0.39 1.13 2.49
CA ALA A 124 -0.73 -0.03 1.66
C ALA A 124 -1.46 -1.16 2.42
N ALA A 125 -1.40 -1.19 3.75
CA ALA A 125 -2.01 -2.22 4.59
C ALA A 125 -3.15 -1.72 5.48
N THR A 126 -3.29 -0.40 5.64
CA THR A 126 -4.18 0.18 6.66
C THR A 126 -5.59 0.45 6.16
N ALA A 127 -6.56 0.37 7.09
CA ALA A 127 -7.96 0.74 6.89
C ALA A 127 -8.21 2.23 7.21
N ILE A 128 -7.26 3.09 6.88
CA ILE A 128 -7.34 4.54 7.03
C ILE A 128 -6.73 5.21 5.81
N ALA A 129 -7.29 6.33 5.39
CA ALA A 129 -6.73 7.18 4.35
C ALA A 129 -6.76 8.64 4.79
N VAL A 130 -5.74 9.39 4.40
CA VAL A 130 -5.60 10.81 4.72
C VAL A 130 -6.06 11.62 3.52
N VAL A 131 -7.11 12.42 3.69
CA VAL A 131 -7.66 13.26 2.62
C VAL A 131 -7.27 14.71 2.88
N TYR A 132 -6.79 15.37 1.85
CA TYR A 132 -6.37 16.77 1.86
C TYR A 132 -7.34 17.62 1.05
N ASP A 133 -7.41 18.89 1.35
CA ASP A 133 -8.08 19.87 0.49
C ASP A 133 -7.21 20.18 -0.74
N ASP A 134 -7.78 20.89 -1.71
CA ASP A 134 -7.07 21.25 -2.94
C ASP A 134 -5.94 22.29 -2.71
N ASN A 135 -5.80 22.85 -1.51
CA ASN A 135 -4.68 23.72 -1.09
C ASN A 135 -3.58 22.95 -0.36
N GLY A 136 -3.76 21.64 -0.12
CA GLY A 136 -2.79 20.76 0.55
C GLY A 136 -2.87 20.76 2.08
N ALA A 137 -3.91 21.34 2.68
CA ALA A 137 -4.18 21.21 4.11
C ALA A 137 -4.93 19.90 4.40
N LEU A 138 -4.71 19.32 5.60
CA LEU A 138 -5.48 18.18 6.05
C LEU A 138 -6.97 18.55 6.09
N ASP A 139 -7.80 17.80 5.33
CA ASP A 139 -9.24 17.93 5.37
C ASP A 139 -9.85 16.97 6.40
N HIS A 140 -9.74 15.66 6.15
CA HIS A 140 -10.25 14.65 7.07
C HIS A 140 -9.54 13.31 6.92
N TYR A 141 -9.81 12.39 7.85
CA TYR A 141 -9.47 10.98 7.73
C TYR A 141 -10.69 10.21 7.22
N SER A 142 -10.51 9.40 6.19
CA SER A 142 -11.51 8.42 5.77
C SER A 142 -11.13 7.02 6.25
N TYR A 143 -12.13 6.16 6.42
CA TYR A 143 -11.96 4.82 7.01
C TYR A 143 -12.48 3.74 6.04
N PRO A 144 -11.77 3.50 4.94
CA PRO A 144 -12.08 2.42 4.01
C PRO A 144 -11.80 1.05 4.62
N HIS A 145 -12.23 -0.01 3.93
CA HIS A 145 -11.67 -1.33 4.17
C HIS A 145 -10.16 -1.33 3.87
N CYS A 146 -9.39 -2.15 4.59
CA CYS A 146 -7.99 -2.35 4.19
C CYS A 146 -7.94 -3.02 2.80
N PRO A 147 -6.87 -2.79 2.01
CA PRO A 147 -6.69 -3.50 0.76
C PRO A 147 -6.76 -5.02 0.96
N ALA A 148 -7.53 -5.71 0.12
CA ALA A 148 -7.74 -7.15 0.26
C ALA A 148 -6.46 -7.96 0.03
N HIS A 149 -5.53 -7.42 -0.77
CA HIS A 149 -4.21 -7.99 -1.00
C HIS A 149 -3.17 -6.91 -1.28
N ILE A 150 -1.93 -7.13 -0.80
CA ILE A 150 -0.78 -6.26 -1.02
C ILE A 150 0.28 -7.04 -1.80
N PHE A 151 0.80 -6.45 -2.88
CA PHE A 151 1.91 -7.01 -3.64
C PHE A 151 3.18 -6.21 -3.38
N ILE A 152 4.02 -6.68 -2.48
CA ILE A 152 5.25 -5.99 -2.04
C ILE A 152 6.41 -6.49 -2.90
N ASN A 153 6.82 -5.68 -3.89
CA ASN A 153 7.94 -6.00 -4.76
C ASN A 153 9.20 -5.25 -4.34
N PRO A 154 10.17 -5.90 -3.69
CA PRO A 154 11.37 -5.23 -3.19
C PRO A 154 12.24 -4.63 -4.30
N ASP A 155 12.24 -5.21 -5.52
CA ASP A 155 13.00 -4.67 -6.65
C ASP A 155 12.41 -3.36 -7.18
N VAL A 156 11.09 -3.21 -7.16
CA VAL A 156 10.42 -1.94 -7.49
C VAL A 156 10.71 -0.89 -6.42
N ILE A 157 10.65 -1.28 -5.15
CA ILE A 157 10.91 -0.39 -4.00
C ILE A 157 12.37 0.07 -3.99
N ALA A 158 13.33 -0.84 -4.24
CA ALA A 158 14.75 -0.52 -4.26
C ALA A 158 15.13 0.53 -5.32
N LYS A 159 14.40 0.59 -6.43
CA LYS A 159 14.61 1.54 -7.54
C LYS A 159 13.85 2.86 -7.39
N ALA A 160 13.14 3.03 -6.29
CA ALA A 160 12.48 4.29 -5.97
C ALA A 160 13.47 5.28 -5.32
N PRO A 161 13.17 6.59 -5.33
CA PRO A 161 14.01 7.57 -4.65
C PRO A 161 14.22 7.20 -3.17
N SER A 162 15.49 7.09 -2.76
CA SER A 162 15.89 6.54 -1.46
C SER A 162 15.40 7.35 -0.26
N GLU A 163 15.03 8.61 -0.46
CA GLU A 163 14.43 9.46 0.57
C GLU A 163 13.08 8.91 1.08
N TYR A 164 12.30 8.23 0.24
CA TYR A 164 11.06 7.59 0.67
C TYR A 164 11.32 6.36 1.54
N PHE A 165 12.35 5.60 1.21
CA PHE A 165 12.75 4.45 2.01
C PHE A 165 13.29 4.90 3.37
N TRP A 166 14.10 5.97 3.39
CA TRP A 166 14.57 6.59 4.63
C TRP A 166 13.41 7.09 5.49
N ALA A 167 12.43 7.77 4.89
CA ALA A 167 11.24 8.25 5.60
C ALA A 167 10.44 7.08 6.22
N GLY A 168 10.29 5.96 5.48
CA GLY A 168 9.62 4.77 5.98
C GLY A 168 10.32 4.12 7.17
N ILE A 169 11.67 4.06 7.14
CA ILE A 169 12.43 3.59 8.31
C ILE A 169 12.16 4.49 9.52
N GLY A 170 12.11 5.81 9.33
CA GLY A 170 11.80 6.76 10.41
C GLY A 170 10.38 6.60 10.96
N ASP A 171 9.40 6.44 10.05
CA ASP A 171 8.00 6.20 10.41
C ASP A 171 7.85 4.90 11.21
N ALA A 172 8.43 3.80 10.75
CA ALA A 172 8.34 2.50 11.42
C ALA A 172 9.09 2.47 12.78
N LEU A 173 10.25 3.13 12.89
CA LEU A 173 10.99 3.25 14.15
C LEU A 173 10.19 3.98 15.24
N SER A 174 9.32 4.91 14.88
CA SER A 174 8.50 5.66 15.84
C SER A 174 7.38 4.80 16.44
N LYS A 175 6.92 3.75 15.73
CA LYS A 175 5.67 3.03 16.06
C LYS A 175 5.70 2.35 17.41
N GLN A 176 6.80 1.69 17.77
CA GLN A 176 6.89 1.07 19.09
C GLN A 176 6.68 2.12 20.19
N CYS A 177 7.40 3.25 20.11
CA CYS A 177 7.28 4.31 21.12
C CYS A 177 5.89 4.96 21.14
N GLU A 178 5.31 5.22 19.95
CA GLU A 178 3.97 5.80 19.82
C GLU A 178 2.90 4.91 20.46
N VAL A 179 2.93 3.61 20.16
CA VAL A 179 1.94 2.65 20.67
C VAL A 179 2.14 2.41 22.16
N GLU A 180 3.37 2.26 22.64
CA GLU A 180 3.67 2.11 24.08
C GLU A 180 3.20 3.34 24.86
N PHE A 181 3.47 4.55 24.35
CA PHE A 181 2.99 5.79 24.96
C PHE A 181 1.45 5.89 24.95
N ALA A 182 0.83 5.58 23.82
CA ALA A 182 -0.63 5.65 23.67
C ALA A 182 -1.37 4.63 24.56
N THR A 183 -0.73 3.53 24.90
CA THR A 183 -1.32 2.44 25.70
C THR A 183 -0.93 2.47 27.19
N GLN A 184 -0.02 3.35 27.57
CA GLN A 184 0.49 3.45 28.94
C GLN A 184 -0.64 3.65 29.95
N GLY A 185 -0.68 2.83 30.98
CA GLY A 185 -1.66 2.90 32.07
C GLY A 185 -3.10 2.50 31.68
N LYS A 186 -3.31 1.97 30.48
CA LYS A 186 -4.63 1.52 30.01
C LYS A 186 -4.79 0.01 30.12
N THR A 187 -6.00 -0.44 30.42
CA THR A 187 -6.38 -1.84 30.21
C THR A 187 -6.66 -2.05 28.74
N LEU A 188 -5.86 -2.91 28.10
CA LEU A 188 -5.96 -3.15 26.66
C LEU A 188 -6.98 -4.25 26.38
N ASP A 189 -7.83 -4.04 25.38
CA ASP A 189 -8.61 -5.10 24.78
C ASP A 189 -7.73 -6.01 23.90
N HIS A 190 -8.31 -7.08 23.37
CA HIS A 190 -7.57 -8.05 22.54
C HIS A 190 -6.89 -7.38 21.33
N THR A 191 -7.59 -6.50 20.63
CA THR A 191 -7.07 -5.81 19.42
C THR A 191 -5.92 -4.88 19.76
N ALA A 192 -6.07 -4.08 20.79
CA ALA A 192 -5.01 -3.18 21.24
C ALA A 192 -3.76 -3.95 21.72
N THR A 193 -3.97 -5.13 22.34
CA THR A 193 -2.87 -6.03 22.73
C THR A 193 -2.14 -6.57 21.50
N MET A 194 -2.86 -6.97 20.44
CA MET A 194 -2.26 -7.40 19.18
C MET A 194 -1.46 -6.26 18.52
N GLY A 195 -2.03 -5.05 18.43
CA GLY A 195 -1.36 -3.89 17.87
C GLY A 195 -0.06 -3.54 18.61
N LEU A 196 -0.08 -3.60 19.97
CA LEU A 196 1.12 -3.40 20.77
C LEU A 196 2.18 -4.49 20.52
N ALA A 197 1.77 -5.73 20.33
CA ALA A 197 2.68 -6.83 20.03
C ALA A 197 3.33 -6.64 18.63
N LEU A 198 2.56 -6.24 17.62
CA LEU A 198 3.07 -5.93 16.28
C LEU A 198 4.03 -4.74 16.31
N ALA A 199 3.68 -3.63 16.95
CA ALA A 199 4.54 -2.45 17.05
C ALA A 199 5.92 -2.77 17.64
N LYS A 200 6.02 -3.74 18.55
CA LYS A 200 7.29 -4.20 19.12
C LYS A 200 8.18 -4.96 18.14
N THR A 201 7.63 -5.46 17.03
CA THR A 201 8.43 -6.14 16.01
C THR A 201 9.13 -5.19 15.07
N CYS A 202 8.71 -3.91 15.01
CA CYS A 202 9.24 -2.93 14.05
C CYS A 202 10.71 -2.55 14.28
N THR A 203 11.16 -2.48 15.53
CA THR A 203 12.48 -1.89 15.83
C THR A 203 13.66 -2.80 15.44
N ALA A 204 13.58 -4.10 15.70
CA ALA A 204 14.72 -5.00 15.53
C ALA A 204 15.17 -5.15 14.06
N PRO A 205 14.30 -5.42 13.06
CA PRO A 205 14.70 -5.49 11.67
C PRO A 205 15.28 -4.17 11.14
N LEU A 206 14.72 -3.04 11.57
CA LEU A 206 15.19 -1.72 11.13
C LEU A 206 16.60 -1.40 11.66
N LEU A 207 16.92 -1.81 12.89
CA LEU A 207 18.26 -1.66 13.45
C LEU A 207 19.26 -2.62 12.79
N GLU A 208 18.86 -3.83 12.47
CA GLU A 208 19.70 -4.85 11.86
C GLU A 208 19.99 -4.55 10.39
N TYR A 209 18.97 -4.24 9.61
CA TYR A 209 19.05 -4.11 8.15
C TYR A 209 19.02 -2.67 7.64
N GLY A 210 18.69 -1.68 8.45
CA GLY A 210 18.43 -0.30 8.01
C GLY A 210 19.59 0.33 7.25
N LYS A 211 20.82 0.19 7.75
CA LYS A 211 22.00 0.72 7.08
C LYS A 211 22.25 0.05 5.73
N GLN A 212 22.18 -1.27 5.69
CA GLN A 212 22.38 -2.04 4.45
C GLN A 212 21.27 -1.75 3.44
N GLY A 213 20.01 -1.74 3.88
CA GLY A 213 18.88 -1.43 3.00
C GLY A 213 18.95 -0.03 2.40
N MET A 214 19.38 0.98 3.19
CA MET A 214 19.60 2.33 2.66
C MET A 214 20.72 2.38 1.63
N GLU A 215 21.80 1.64 1.83
CA GLU A 215 22.90 1.52 0.86
C GLU A 215 22.42 0.86 -0.43
N ASP A 216 21.67 -0.23 -0.30
CA ASP A 216 21.12 -0.97 -1.43
C ASP A 216 20.12 -0.13 -2.23
N CYS A 217 19.23 0.58 -1.56
CA CYS A 217 18.27 1.49 -2.19
C CYS A 217 18.96 2.62 -2.96
N LYS A 218 20.03 3.21 -2.42
CA LYS A 218 20.83 4.25 -3.13
C LYS A 218 21.50 3.74 -4.39
N ASN A 219 21.70 2.43 -4.50
CA ASN A 219 22.35 1.77 -5.63
C ASN A 219 21.35 1.00 -6.50
N ASP A 220 20.03 1.24 -6.36
CA ASP A 220 18.95 0.56 -7.09
C ASP A 220 19.02 -0.98 -6.99
N ARG A 221 19.55 -1.49 -5.89
CA ARG A 221 19.85 -2.92 -5.70
C ARG A 221 18.82 -3.58 -4.79
N ASN A 222 18.08 -4.57 -5.33
CA ASN A 222 17.27 -5.45 -4.53
C ASN A 222 18.13 -6.35 -3.62
N SER A 223 17.67 -6.56 -2.38
CA SER A 223 18.35 -7.39 -1.39
C SER A 223 17.39 -7.90 -0.31
N ALA A 224 17.84 -8.91 0.46
CA ALA A 224 17.09 -9.37 1.63
C ALA A 224 16.87 -8.26 2.67
N ALA A 225 17.77 -7.28 2.76
CA ALA A 225 17.61 -6.13 3.64
C ALA A 225 16.45 -5.22 3.19
N ILE A 226 16.32 -4.95 1.88
CA ILE A 226 15.17 -4.20 1.32
C ILE A 226 13.86 -4.94 1.61
N GLU A 227 13.82 -6.26 1.38
CA GLU A 227 12.62 -7.07 1.61
C GLU A 227 12.20 -7.04 3.09
N ALA A 228 13.13 -7.29 4.01
CA ALA A 228 12.86 -7.27 5.44
C ALA A 228 12.31 -5.93 5.91
N ILE A 229 12.94 -4.82 5.49
CA ILE A 229 12.52 -3.47 5.85
C ILE A 229 11.17 -3.10 5.21
N ALA A 230 10.96 -3.48 3.94
CA ALA A 230 9.69 -3.22 3.26
C ALA A 230 8.52 -3.95 3.94
N LEU A 231 8.71 -5.20 4.36
CA LEU A 231 7.73 -5.93 5.17
C LEU A 231 7.44 -5.23 6.48
N ASP A 232 8.49 -4.78 7.15
CA ASP A 232 8.35 -4.13 8.45
C ASP A 232 7.58 -2.80 8.33
N ILE A 233 7.94 -1.95 7.37
CA ILE A 233 7.26 -0.68 7.13
C ILE A 233 5.81 -0.87 6.67
N VAL A 234 5.53 -1.84 5.81
CA VAL A 234 4.18 -1.98 5.20
C VAL A 234 3.24 -2.78 6.08
N VAL A 235 3.72 -3.82 6.76
CA VAL A 235 2.87 -4.81 7.43
C VAL A 235 2.92 -4.70 8.95
N SER A 236 4.09 -4.41 9.54
CA SER A 236 4.26 -4.38 11.00
C SER A 236 3.98 -2.99 11.60
N THR A 237 4.03 -1.93 10.80
CA THR A 237 3.73 -0.54 11.20
C THR A 237 2.24 -0.22 11.14
#